data_0a240c3f5a7e8da348e4090b1fa0fa8d
#
_entry.id   0a240c3f5a7e8da348e4090b1fa0fa8d
#
_cell.length_a   1.000
_cell.length_b   1.000
_cell.length_c   1.000
_cell.angle_alpha   90.00
_cell.angle_beta   90.00
_cell.angle_gamma   90.00
#
_symmetry.space_group_name_H-M   'P 1'
#
loop_
_entity.id
_entity.type
_entity.pdbx_description
1 polymer ?
#
loop_
_entity_poly.entity_id
_entity_poly.type
_entity_poly.pdbx_seq_one_letter_code
_entity_poly.pdbx_strand_id
1 'polypeptide(L)'
;IRDSSTSRGLGDVYKRQAMTYPMVILIAAIGITSVLMLTVIPKFEEIFTDLLEGKQLPAITRMVIGISNALQHYFIFIAMGIAAIVMIVSLALKTKAGRDLRDRIKANLPGLGSLTRRTCIARLTRTLGTLLSSGVPLLQALAIVRDTADNVIYYNALQTVHDGVKEGENLSNLIEQTKVFPPMVVGMIDVGEETGAIADMLTRIADTYDDEVDNAVSGLTSLLEPMVIILLAGIVGTIVIAMFLPLISVISSLNG
;
A
#
# COMPACT_ATOMS: atom_id res chain seq x y z
N ILE A 1 -20.16 -26.11 -15.95
CA ILE A 1 -18.91 -26.27 -15.19
C ILE A 1 -17.96 -25.20 -15.73
N ARG A 2 -18.00 -23.99 -15.17
CA ARG A 2 -17.16 -22.86 -15.59
C ARG A 2 -16.01 -22.82 -14.59
N ASP A 3 -14.82 -23.05 -15.09
CA ASP A 3 -13.56 -23.21 -14.36
C ASP A 3 -13.30 -22.08 -13.34
N SER A 4 -13.54 -22.37 -12.06
CA SER A 4 -13.28 -21.44 -10.94
C SER A 4 -11.78 -21.24 -10.68
N SER A 5 -10.90 -22.02 -11.28
CA SER A 5 -9.46 -21.88 -11.22
C SER A 5 -8.93 -20.77 -12.13
N THR A 6 -9.61 -20.49 -13.24
CA THR A 6 -9.23 -19.47 -14.23
C THR A 6 -9.54 -18.06 -13.73
N SER A 7 -10.61 -17.86 -12.95
CA SER A 7 -10.98 -16.54 -12.43
C SER A 7 -10.06 -16.06 -11.30
N ARG A 8 -9.50 -16.97 -10.46
CA ARG A 8 -8.52 -16.63 -9.44
C ARG A 8 -7.19 -16.14 -10.03
N GLY A 9 -6.73 -16.78 -11.11
CA GLY A 9 -5.50 -16.38 -11.80
C GLY A 9 -5.62 -15.02 -12.47
N LEU A 10 -6.79 -14.70 -13.03
CA LEU A 10 -7.04 -13.42 -13.69
C LEU A 10 -7.06 -12.25 -12.71
N GLY A 11 -7.73 -12.36 -11.54
CA GLY A 11 -7.77 -11.30 -10.53
C GLY A 11 -6.39 -10.96 -9.96
N ASP A 12 -5.56 -11.97 -9.66
CA ASP A 12 -4.19 -11.76 -9.16
C ASP A 12 -3.26 -11.19 -10.25
N VAL A 13 -3.47 -11.54 -11.52
CA VAL A 13 -2.73 -10.98 -12.65
C VAL A 13 -3.11 -9.51 -12.86
N TYR A 14 -4.40 -9.16 -12.81
CA TYR A 14 -4.86 -7.77 -12.92
C TYR A 14 -4.39 -6.90 -11.75
N LYS A 15 -4.39 -7.40 -10.52
CA LYS A 15 -3.85 -6.70 -9.32
C LYS A 15 -2.35 -6.44 -9.45
N ARG A 16 -1.59 -7.42 -9.93
CA ARG A 16 -0.16 -7.23 -10.22
C ARG A 16 0.05 -6.22 -11.36
N GLN A 17 -0.75 -6.30 -12.40
CA GLN A 17 -0.64 -5.42 -13.57
C GLN A 17 -0.99 -3.96 -13.22
N ALA A 18 -2.02 -3.72 -12.41
CA ALA A 18 -2.40 -2.39 -11.94
C ALA A 18 -1.30 -1.73 -11.09
N MET A 19 -0.53 -2.50 -10.30
CA MET A 19 0.60 -2.00 -9.51
C MET A 19 1.90 -1.88 -10.31
N THR A 20 2.02 -2.53 -11.45
CA THR A 20 3.24 -2.49 -12.27
C THR A 20 3.45 -1.10 -12.90
N TYR A 21 2.37 -0.48 -13.38
CA TYR A 21 2.41 0.84 -14.03
C TYR A 21 2.97 1.95 -13.08
N PRO A 22 2.45 2.16 -11.85
CA PRO A 22 3.02 3.13 -10.91
C PRO A 22 4.47 2.84 -10.54
N MET A 23 4.84 1.57 -10.42
CA MET A 23 6.23 1.18 -10.11
C MET A 23 7.18 1.53 -11.26
N VAL A 24 6.79 1.29 -12.50
CA VAL A 24 7.60 1.64 -13.69
C VAL A 24 7.79 3.16 -13.77
N ILE A 25 6.74 3.94 -13.59
CA ILE A 25 6.83 5.41 -13.59
C ILE A 25 7.76 5.89 -12.46
N LEU A 26 7.61 5.34 -11.26
CA LEU A 26 8.41 5.75 -10.10
C LEU A 26 9.89 5.38 -10.29
N ILE A 27 10.20 4.22 -10.85
CA ILE A 27 11.58 3.80 -11.18
C ILE A 27 12.15 4.71 -12.28
N ALA A 28 11.39 5.01 -13.33
CA ALA A 28 11.83 5.92 -14.39
C ALA A 28 12.08 7.33 -13.85
N ALA A 29 11.19 7.80 -12.98
CA ALA A 29 11.29 9.09 -12.30
C ALA A 29 12.57 9.22 -11.47
N ILE A 30 12.80 8.24 -10.60
CA ILE A 30 14.01 8.16 -9.77
C ILE A 30 15.24 8.06 -10.67
N GLY A 31 15.19 7.25 -11.72
CA GLY A 31 16.28 7.09 -12.67
C GLY A 31 16.66 8.39 -13.37
N ILE A 32 15.69 9.11 -13.94
CA ILE A 32 15.91 10.40 -14.62
C ILE A 32 16.46 11.43 -13.63
N THR A 33 15.84 11.56 -12.45
CA THR A 33 16.30 12.50 -11.41
C THR A 33 17.73 12.17 -10.96
N SER A 34 18.05 10.89 -10.77
CA SER A 34 19.39 10.46 -10.39
C SER A 34 20.42 10.79 -11.46
N VAL A 35 20.12 10.57 -12.74
CA VAL A 35 21.00 10.92 -13.85
C VAL A 35 21.23 12.44 -13.89
N LEU A 36 20.19 13.26 -13.73
CA LEU A 36 20.35 14.71 -13.68
C LEU A 36 21.22 15.14 -12.50
N MET A 37 20.99 14.60 -11.32
CA MET A 37 21.73 14.95 -10.10
C MET A 37 23.19 14.50 -10.14
N LEU A 38 23.48 13.33 -10.71
CA LEU A 38 24.83 12.74 -10.70
C LEU A 38 25.69 13.18 -11.89
N THR A 39 25.07 13.59 -13.01
CA THR A 39 25.81 13.86 -14.25
C THR A 39 25.69 15.31 -14.71
N VAL A 40 24.47 15.86 -14.66
CA VAL A 40 24.22 17.19 -15.23
C VAL A 40 24.60 18.29 -14.24
N ILE A 41 24.13 18.20 -13.00
CA ILE A 41 24.40 19.24 -11.99
C ILE A 41 25.88 19.48 -11.72
N PRO A 42 26.74 18.45 -11.57
CA PRO A 42 28.18 18.67 -11.36
C PRO A 42 28.83 19.43 -12.51
N LYS A 43 28.47 19.12 -13.76
CA LYS A 43 29.00 19.83 -14.92
C LYS A 43 28.65 21.32 -14.93
N PHE A 44 27.41 21.62 -14.48
CA PHE A 44 26.97 23.02 -14.33
C PHE A 44 27.66 23.72 -13.14
N GLU A 45 27.95 23.00 -12.06
CA GLU A 45 28.74 23.52 -10.93
C GLU A 45 30.13 23.98 -11.38
N GLU A 46 30.84 23.14 -12.16
CA GLU A 46 32.15 23.51 -12.75
C GLU A 46 32.01 24.79 -13.59
N ILE A 47 31.07 24.84 -14.54
CA ILE A 47 30.85 25.99 -15.41
C ILE A 47 30.51 27.25 -14.60
N PHE A 48 29.70 27.15 -13.58
CA PHE A 48 29.31 28.31 -12.77
C PHE A 48 30.45 28.80 -11.88
N THR A 49 31.29 27.89 -11.38
CA THR A 49 32.46 28.25 -10.59
C THR A 49 33.46 29.08 -11.43
N ASP A 50 33.64 28.68 -12.68
CA ASP A 50 34.51 29.39 -13.62
C ASP A 50 33.93 30.73 -14.06
N LEU A 51 32.61 30.82 -14.32
CA LEU A 51 31.95 32.03 -14.82
C LEU A 51 31.73 33.11 -13.76
N LEU A 52 31.53 32.71 -12.51
CA LEU A 52 31.17 33.65 -11.44
C LEU A 52 32.36 34.24 -10.68
N GLU A 53 33.59 33.82 -10.97
CA GLU A 53 34.86 34.34 -10.38
C GLU A 53 34.77 34.58 -8.85
N GLY A 54 34.16 33.65 -8.12
CA GLY A 54 33.99 33.73 -6.65
C GLY A 54 32.73 34.45 -6.15
N LYS A 55 31.81 34.88 -7.01
CA LYS A 55 30.48 35.36 -6.57
C LYS A 55 29.64 34.20 -6.03
N GLN A 56 28.83 34.50 -5.01
CA GLN A 56 27.98 33.48 -4.38
C GLN A 56 26.86 33.03 -5.32
N LEU A 57 26.74 31.72 -5.47
CA LEU A 57 25.60 31.09 -6.18
C LEU A 57 24.25 31.38 -5.47
N PRO A 58 23.17 31.55 -6.23
CA PRO A 58 21.82 31.66 -5.67
C PRO A 58 21.49 30.54 -4.70
N ALA A 59 20.69 30.83 -3.67
CA ALA A 59 20.42 29.88 -2.59
C ALA A 59 19.82 28.54 -3.10
N ILE A 60 18.93 28.58 -4.07
CA ILE A 60 18.30 27.38 -4.67
C ILE A 60 19.36 26.54 -5.41
N THR A 61 20.24 27.16 -6.19
CA THR A 61 21.33 26.47 -6.91
C THR A 61 22.28 25.80 -5.93
N ARG A 62 22.70 26.50 -4.88
CA ARG A 62 23.57 25.96 -3.83
C ARG A 62 22.93 24.78 -3.09
N MET A 63 21.62 24.84 -2.83
CA MET A 63 20.88 23.72 -2.21
C MET A 63 20.86 22.49 -3.12
N VAL A 64 20.58 22.65 -4.41
CA VAL A 64 20.54 21.55 -5.39
C VAL A 64 21.91 20.94 -5.59
N ILE A 65 22.96 21.77 -5.71
CA ILE A 65 24.37 21.29 -5.78
C ILE A 65 24.76 20.56 -4.51
N GLY A 66 24.40 21.08 -3.32
CA GLY A 66 24.67 20.43 -2.06
C GLY A 66 24.02 19.04 -1.94
N ILE A 67 22.79 18.87 -2.42
CA ILE A 67 22.11 17.57 -2.49
C ILE A 67 22.82 16.65 -3.49
N SER A 68 23.22 17.16 -4.66
CA SER A 68 23.96 16.41 -5.68
C SER A 68 25.28 15.87 -5.12
N ASN A 69 26.07 16.73 -4.48
CA ASN A 69 27.36 16.38 -3.88
C ASN A 69 27.19 15.37 -2.72
N ALA A 70 26.15 15.55 -1.90
CA ALA A 70 25.84 14.58 -0.85
C ALA A 70 25.47 13.21 -1.44
N LEU A 71 24.68 13.17 -2.51
CA LEU A 71 24.35 11.93 -3.21
C LEU A 71 25.59 11.26 -3.80
N GLN A 72 26.51 12.00 -4.40
CA GLN A 72 27.76 11.44 -4.97
C GLN A 72 28.70 10.89 -3.90
N HIS A 73 28.96 11.65 -2.84
CA HIS A 73 29.92 11.27 -1.81
C HIS A 73 29.41 10.23 -0.83
N TYR A 74 28.10 10.29 -0.52
CA TYR A 74 27.49 9.43 0.50
C TYR A 74 26.55 8.37 -0.06
N PHE A 75 26.55 8.12 -1.38
CA PHE A 75 25.65 7.14 -2.01
C PHE A 75 25.68 5.77 -1.32
N ILE A 76 26.88 5.27 -1.03
CA ILE A 76 27.06 3.96 -0.37
C ILE A 76 26.51 4.00 1.06
N PHE A 77 26.76 5.08 1.80
CA PHE A 77 26.25 5.23 3.17
C PHE A 77 24.74 5.41 3.21
N ILE A 78 24.17 6.15 2.24
CA ILE A 78 22.72 6.31 2.09
C ILE A 78 22.10 4.96 1.76
N ALA A 79 22.64 4.22 0.81
CA ALA A 79 22.17 2.88 0.45
C ALA A 79 22.25 1.90 1.62
N MET A 80 23.37 1.89 2.35
CA MET A 80 23.54 1.07 3.57
C MET A 80 22.55 1.49 4.67
N GLY A 81 22.35 2.79 4.86
CA GLY A 81 21.40 3.32 5.84
C GLY A 81 19.97 2.89 5.54
N ILE A 82 19.53 3.00 4.28
CA ILE A 82 18.22 2.53 3.84
C ILE A 82 18.10 1.01 4.04
N ALA A 83 19.10 0.24 3.64
CA ALA A 83 19.11 -1.21 3.84
C ALA A 83 19.04 -1.59 5.32
N ALA A 84 19.77 -0.89 6.19
CA ALA A 84 19.73 -1.10 7.64
C ALA A 84 18.36 -0.76 8.21
N ILE A 85 17.74 0.36 7.83
CA ILE A 85 16.39 0.75 8.26
C ILE A 85 15.37 -0.30 7.82
N VAL A 86 15.41 -0.73 6.55
CA VAL A 86 14.52 -1.77 6.03
C VAL A 86 14.71 -3.09 6.81
N MET A 87 15.95 -3.45 7.11
CA MET A 87 16.25 -4.65 7.91
C MET A 87 15.69 -4.53 9.33
N ILE A 88 15.96 -3.41 10.02
CA ILE A 88 15.47 -3.17 11.39
C ILE A 88 13.94 -3.18 11.44
N VAL A 89 13.29 -2.47 10.52
CA VAL A 89 11.82 -2.44 10.42
C VAL A 89 11.27 -3.84 10.13
N SER A 90 11.86 -4.58 9.21
CA SER A 90 11.43 -5.94 8.88
C SER A 90 11.56 -6.92 10.05
N LEU A 91 12.64 -6.79 10.84
CA LEU A 91 12.85 -7.59 12.05
C LEU A 91 11.90 -7.16 13.18
N ALA A 92 11.70 -5.87 13.39
CA ALA A 92 10.76 -5.34 14.37
C ALA A 92 9.33 -5.80 14.07
N LEU A 93 8.90 -5.78 12.81
CA LEU A 93 7.57 -6.24 12.38
C LEU A 93 7.36 -7.76 12.49
N LYS A 94 8.42 -8.56 12.68
CA LYS A 94 8.32 -10.01 12.98
C LYS A 94 8.04 -10.28 14.45
N THR A 95 8.27 -9.33 15.35
CA THR A 95 7.97 -9.47 16.78
C THR A 95 6.46 -9.39 17.04
N LYS A 96 5.98 -9.95 18.16
CA LYS A 96 4.56 -9.87 18.54
C LYS A 96 4.11 -8.40 18.67
N ALA A 97 4.89 -7.58 19.41
CA ALA A 97 4.60 -6.15 19.57
C ALA A 97 4.61 -5.37 18.26
N GLY A 98 5.52 -5.69 17.33
CA GLY A 98 5.59 -5.06 16.00
C GLY A 98 4.41 -5.43 15.11
N ARG A 99 3.90 -6.66 15.22
CA ARG A 99 2.68 -7.09 14.51
C ARG A 99 1.46 -6.32 15.00
N ASP A 100 1.29 -6.23 16.33
CA ASP A 100 0.17 -5.49 16.93
C ASP A 100 0.20 -4.01 16.56
N LEU A 101 1.40 -3.39 16.58
CA LEU A 101 1.59 -2.00 16.17
C LEU A 101 1.27 -1.80 14.68
N ARG A 102 1.76 -2.69 13.82
CA ARG A 102 1.47 -2.68 12.37
C ARG A 102 -0.02 -2.77 12.10
N ASP A 103 -0.72 -3.67 12.79
CA ASP A 103 -2.15 -3.92 12.58
C ASP A 103 -2.98 -2.73 13.09
N ARG A 104 -2.58 -2.08 14.19
CA ARG A 104 -3.18 -0.82 14.65
C ARG A 104 -2.94 0.35 13.70
N ILE A 105 -1.73 0.50 13.18
CA ILE A 105 -1.41 1.55 12.20
C ILE A 105 -2.19 1.32 10.91
N LYS A 106 -2.24 0.10 10.39
CA LYS A 106 -3.03 -0.24 9.19
C LYS A 106 -4.52 0.02 9.37
N ALA A 107 -5.06 -0.25 10.55
CA ALA A 107 -6.47 -0.02 10.84
C ALA A 107 -6.83 1.49 10.90
N ASN A 108 -5.89 2.35 11.33
CA ASN A 108 -6.12 3.78 11.53
C ASN A 108 -5.74 4.66 10.34
N LEU A 109 -5.00 4.13 9.35
CA LEU A 109 -4.63 4.90 8.15
C LEU A 109 -5.86 5.07 7.25
N PRO A 110 -6.26 6.32 6.92
CA PRO A 110 -7.38 6.57 6.02
C PRO A 110 -7.07 5.95 4.64
N GLY A 111 -8.01 5.20 4.08
CA GLY A 111 -7.87 4.46 2.83
C GLY A 111 -7.29 3.06 2.99
N LEU A 112 -6.15 2.88 3.66
CA LEU A 112 -5.55 1.55 3.88
C LEU A 112 -6.31 0.72 4.92
N GLY A 113 -6.88 1.34 5.95
CA GLY A 113 -7.68 0.66 6.97
C GLY A 113 -8.94 0.04 6.38
N SER A 114 -9.66 0.78 5.52
CA SER A 114 -10.84 0.28 4.83
C SER A 114 -10.50 -0.86 3.87
N LEU A 115 -9.40 -0.76 3.12
CA LEU A 115 -8.92 -1.81 2.23
C LEU A 115 -8.57 -3.09 3.00
N THR A 116 -7.82 -2.97 4.12
CA THR A 116 -7.46 -4.10 4.97
C THR A 116 -8.70 -4.79 5.52
N ARG A 117 -9.69 -4.01 5.98
CA ARG A 117 -10.96 -4.55 6.49
C ARG A 117 -11.72 -5.34 5.42
N ARG A 118 -11.88 -4.77 4.22
CA ARG A 118 -12.55 -5.43 3.08
C ARG A 118 -11.85 -6.72 2.68
N THR A 119 -10.52 -6.67 2.56
CA THR A 119 -9.70 -7.84 2.23
C THR A 119 -9.81 -8.96 3.28
N CYS A 120 -9.83 -8.61 4.58
CA CYS A 120 -10.04 -9.59 5.64
C CYS A 120 -11.41 -10.25 5.53
N ILE A 121 -12.48 -9.46 5.36
CA ILE A 121 -13.85 -9.99 5.23
C ILE A 121 -13.95 -10.90 4.00
N ALA A 122 -13.51 -10.44 2.82
CA ALA A 122 -13.52 -11.25 1.59
C ALA A 122 -12.83 -12.59 1.78
N ARG A 123 -11.63 -12.58 2.36
CA ARG A 123 -10.85 -13.80 2.57
C ARG A 123 -11.50 -14.76 3.57
N LEU A 124 -11.99 -14.25 4.70
CA LEU A 124 -12.64 -15.05 5.75
C LEU A 124 -13.92 -15.67 5.24
N THR A 125 -14.79 -14.89 4.59
CA THR A 125 -16.07 -15.37 4.04
C THR A 125 -15.86 -16.33 2.88
N ARG A 126 -14.88 -16.09 2.00
CA ARG A 126 -14.49 -17.00 0.93
C ARG A 126 -14.03 -18.35 1.49
N THR A 127 -13.16 -18.34 2.50
CA THR A 127 -12.64 -19.57 3.10
C THR A 127 -13.74 -20.33 3.80
N LEU A 128 -14.59 -19.65 4.60
CA LEU A 128 -15.68 -20.26 5.31
C LEU A 128 -16.71 -20.84 4.33
N GLY A 129 -17.12 -20.07 3.32
CA GLY A 129 -18.06 -20.52 2.28
C GLY A 129 -17.54 -21.75 1.51
N THR A 130 -16.26 -21.76 1.17
CA THR A 130 -15.63 -22.90 0.48
C THR A 130 -15.61 -24.17 1.35
N LEU A 131 -15.29 -24.04 2.64
CA LEU A 131 -15.28 -25.15 3.57
C LEU A 131 -16.69 -25.74 3.76
N LEU A 132 -17.69 -24.89 3.97
CA LEU A 132 -19.07 -25.30 4.12
C LEU A 132 -19.63 -25.95 2.84
N SER A 133 -19.34 -25.38 1.67
CA SER A 133 -19.73 -25.97 0.37
C SER A 133 -19.07 -27.34 0.13
N SER A 134 -17.91 -27.58 0.74
CA SER A 134 -17.21 -28.86 0.68
C SER A 134 -17.71 -29.87 1.73
N GLY A 135 -18.74 -29.52 2.51
CA GLY A 135 -19.33 -30.39 3.52
C GLY A 135 -18.61 -30.40 4.86
N VAL A 136 -17.67 -29.49 5.10
CA VAL A 136 -16.99 -29.37 6.40
C VAL A 136 -17.99 -28.83 7.42
N PRO A 137 -18.16 -29.48 8.62
CA PRO A 137 -19.05 -28.98 9.67
C PRO A 137 -18.72 -27.54 10.09
N LEU A 138 -19.75 -26.74 10.39
CA LEU A 138 -19.63 -25.30 10.69
C LEU A 138 -18.59 -25.00 11.78
N LEU A 139 -18.63 -25.73 12.90
CA LEU A 139 -17.66 -25.54 14.00
C LEU A 139 -16.22 -25.78 13.56
N GLN A 140 -15.99 -26.82 12.77
CA GLN A 140 -14.66 -27.11 12.26
C GLN A 140 -14.20 -26.07 11.24
N ALA A 141 -15.10 -25.63 10.38
CA ALA A 141 -14.83 -24.56 9.40
C ALA A 141 -14.49 -23.23 10.10
N LEU A 142 -15.22 -22.86 11.15
CA LEU A 142 -14.93 -21.66 11.96
C LEU A 142 -13.57 -21.74 12.64
N ALA A 143 -13.19 -22.91 13.20
CA ALA A 143 -11.87 -23.08 13.80
C ALA A 143 -10.73 -22.89 12.77
N ILE A 144 -10.86 -23.47 11.58
CA ILE A 144 -9.88 -23.32 10.50
C ILE A 144 -9.78 -21.84 10.07
N VAL A 145 -10.92 -21.16 9.86
CA VAL A 145 -10.94 -19.77 9.41
C VAL A 145 -10.36 -18.83 10.47
N ARG A 146 -10.66 -19.07 11.76
CA ARG A 146 -10.06 -18.34 12.88
C ARG A 146 -8.53 -18.47 12.87
N ASP A 147 -8.01 -19.69 12.74
CA ASP A 147 -6.57 -19.95 12.79
C ASP A 147 -5.82 -19.41 11.56
N THR A 148 -6.53 -19.15 10.46
CA THR A 148 -6.00 -18.50 9.26
C THR A 148 -6.16 -16.98 9.24
N ALA A 149 -6.81 -16.40 10.26
CA ALA A 149 -7.00 -14.96 10.35
C ALA A 149 -5.66 -14.24 10.63
N ASP A 150 -5.20 -13.42 9.69
CA ASP A 150 -3.95 -12.66 9.80
C ASP A 150 -4.06 -11.45 10.75
N ASN A 151 -5.27 -11.10 11.20
CA ASN A 151 -5.55 -9.93 12.03
C ASN A 151 -6.14 -10.34 13.37
N VAL A 152 -5.53 -9.88 14.46
CA VAL A 152 -5.93 -10.21 15.84
C VAL A 152 -7.39 -9.84 16.14
N ILE A 153 -7.92 -8.76 15.56
CA ILE A 153 -9.31 -8.32 15.77
C ILE A 153 -10.27 -9.39 15.24
N TYR A 154 -10.03 -9.87 14.01
CA TYR A 154 -10.85 -10.92 13.39
C TYR A 154 -10.63 -12.28 14.04
N TYR A 155 -9.41 -12.58 14.46
CA TYR A 155 -9.13 -13.80 15.24
C TYR A 155 -9.98 -13.85 16.50
N ASN A 156 -9.97 -12.77 17.30
CA ASN A 156 -10.75 -12.72 18.55
C ASN A 156 -12.26 -12.75 18.29
N ALA A 157 -12.72 -12.04 17.26
CA ALA A 157 -14.14 -12.08 16.85
C ALA A 157 -14.59 -13.50 16.47
N LEU A 158 -13.79 -14.19 15.65
CA LEU A 158 -14.09 -15.58 15.25
C LEU A 158 -13.98 -16.57 16.40
N GLN A 159 -13.09 -16.33 17.37
CA GLN A 159 -13.04 -17.12 18.59
C GLN A 159 -14.36 -17.01 19.39
N THR A 160 -14.87 -15.78 19.58
CA THR A 160 -16.15 -15.56 20.27
C THR A 160 -17.29 -16.23 19.52
N VAL A 161 -17.32 -16.09 18.18
CA VAL A 161 -18.34 -16.74 17.34
C VAL A 161 -18.26 -18.26 17.42
N HIS A 162 -17.05 -18.83 17.33
CA HIS A 162 -16.86 -20.27 17.44
C HIS A 162 -17.38 -20.83 18.77
N ASP A 163 -17.06 -20.15 19.87
CA ASP A 163 -17.43 -20.60 21.21
C ASP A 163 -18.96 -20.50 21.42
N GLY A 164 -19.61 -19.41 20.96
CA GLY A 164 -21.06 -19.27 21.04
C GLY A 164 -21.83 -20.26 20.15
N VAL A 165 -21.35 -20.53 18.93
CA VAL A 165 -21.97 -21.58 18.08
C VAL A 165 -21.86 -22.96 18.73
N LYS A 166 -20.76 -23.23 19.45
CA LYS A 166 -20.60 -24.46 20.22
C LYS A 166 -21.63 -24.59 21.36
N GLU A 167 -22.09 -23.46 21.91
CA GLU A 167 -23.15 -23.38 22.93
C GLU A 167 -24.55 -23.42 22.32
N GLY A 168 -24.66 -23.39 20.99
CA GLY A 168 -25.93 -23.49 20.26
C GLY A 168 -26.58 -22.14 19.95
N GLU A 169 -25.82 -21.04 20.05
CA GLU A 169 -26.31 -19.72 19.66
C GLU A 169 -26.28 -19.52 18.12
N ASN A 170 -27.15 -18.64 17.61
CA ASN A 170 -27.23 -18.34 16.19
C ASN A 170 -25.99 -17.60 15.72
N LEU A 171 -25.47 -18.00 14.55
CA LEU A 171 -24.26 -17.45 13.93
C LEU A 171 -24.39 -15.96 13.65
N SER A 172 -25.54 -15.53 13.10
CA SER A 172 -25.82 -14.12 12.77
C SER A 172 -25.75 -13.21 13.99
N ASN A 173 -26.39 -13.60 15.10
CA ASN A 173 -26.39 -12.85 16.35
C ASN A 173 -24.97 -12.71 16.95
N LEU A 174 -24.19 -13.80 16.93
CA LEU A 174 -22.82 -13.79 17.43
C LEU A 174 -21.92 -12.87 16.61
N ILE A 175 -22.04 -12.91 15.28
CA ILE A 175 -21.28 -12.02 14.39
C ILE A 175 -21.64 -10.56 14.62
N GLU A 176 -22.93 -10.25 14.83
CA GLU A 176 -23.38 -8.88 15.16
C GLU A 176 -22.79 -8.39 16.49
N GLN A 177 -22.79 -9.23 17.52
CA GLN A 177 -22.24 -8.90 18.84
C GLN A 177 -20.75 -8.54 18.80
N THR A 178 -19.98 -9.10 17.87
CA THR A 178 -18.55 -8.75 17.73
C THR A 178 -18.32 -7.31 17.28
N LYS A 179 -19.29 -6.67 16.62
CA LYS A 179 -19.21 -5.32 16.02
C LYS A 179 -18.04 -5.11 15.04
N VAL A 180 -17.43 -6.19 14.60
CA VAL A 180 -16.29 -6.19 13.66
C VAL A 180 -16.79 -6.24 12.22
N PHE A 181 -17.89 -6.94 11.98
CA PHE A 181 -18.46 -7.14 10.66
C PHE A 181 -19.50 -6.05 10.33
N PRO A 182 -19.56 -5.58 9.06
CA PRO A 182 -20.57 -4.63 8.62
C PRO A 182 -21.99 -5.23 8.65
N PRO A 183 -23.04 -4.38 8.80
CA PRO A 183 -24.43 -4.84 8.87
C PRO A 183 -24.87 -5.69 7.68
N MET A 184 -24.36 -5.41 6.47
CA MET A 184 -24.65 -6.20 5.28
C MET A 184 -24.19 -7.66 5.43
N VAL A 185 -23.02 -7.89 6.02
CA VAL A 185 -22.50 -9.24 6.27
C VAL A 185 -23.37 -9.99 7.25
N VAL A 186 -23.76 -9.31 8.34
CA VAL A 186 -24.68 -9.86 9.36
C VAL A 186 -26.00 -10.27 8.73
N GLY A 187 -26.66 -9.36 7.99
CA GLY A 187 -27.93 -9.63 7.36
C GLY A 187 -27.89 -10.75 6.32
N MET A 188 -26.82 -10.86 5.53
CA MET A 188 -26.69 -11.95 4.57
C MET A 188 -26.48 -13.31 5.26
N ILE A 189 -25.74 -13.34 6.37
CA ILE A 189 -25.55 -14.56 7.17
C ILE A 189 -26.86 -14.96 7.83
N ASP A 190 -27.62 -14.00 8.33
CA ASP A 190 -28.93 -14.21 8.93
C ASP A 190 -29.89 -14.90 7.94
N VAL A 191 -30.04 -14.33 6.74
CA VAL A 191 -30.84 -14.94 5.67
C VAL A 191 -30.30 -16.33 5.30
N GLY A 192 -28.97 -16.50 5.25
CA GLY A 192 -28.34 -17.80 4.98
C GLY A 192 -28.62 -18.84 6.07
N GLU A 193 -28.68 -18.43 7.34
CA GLU A 193 -28.98 -19.28 8.49
C GLU A 193 -30.46 -19.72 8.48
N GLU A 194 -31.39 -18.77 8.25
CA GLU A 194 -32.81 -19.05 8.16
C GLU A 194 -33.18 -19.97 6.97
N THR A 195 -32.51 -19.78 5.83
CA THR A 195 -32.80 -20.56 4.61
C THR A 195 -31.96 -21.83 4.48
N GLY A 196 -31.00 -22.06 5.37
CA GLY A 196 -30.02 -23.18 5.27
C GLY A 196 -28.99 -23.00 4.16
N ALA A 197 -28.88 -21.80 3.55
CA ALA A 197 -28.00 -21.49 2.43
C ALA A 197 -26.76 -20.65 2.84
N ILE A 198 -26.24 -20.87 4.05
CA ILE A 198 -25.10 -20.11 4.61
C ILE A 198 -23.89 -20.10 3.65
N ALA A 199 -23.55 -21.25 3.05
CA ALA A 199 -22.42 -21.37 2.16
C ALA A 199 -22.54 -20.48 0.91
N ASP A 200 -23.75 -20.39 0.34
CA ASP A 200 -24.02 -19.54 -0.84
C ASP A 200 -23.97 -18.06 -0.45
N MET A 201 -24.53 -17.70 0.71
CA MET A 201 -24.50 -16.32 1.20
C MET A 201 -23.06 -15.87 1.49
N LEU A 202 -22.24 -16.69 2.13
CA LEU A 202 -20.83 -16.41 2.38
C LEU A 202 -20.04 -16.24 1.07
N THR A 203 -20.33 -17.02 0.05
CA THR A 203 -19.72 -16.88 -1.27
C THR A 203 -20.11 -15.56 -1.91
N ARG A 204 -21.38 -15.16 -1.83
CA ARG A 204 -21.85 -13.86 -2.35
C ARG A 204 -21.22 -12.66 -1.60
N ILE A 205 -21.09 -12.77 -0.26
CA ILE A 205 -20.37 -11.76 0.53
C ILE A 205 -18.94 -11.65 0.03
N ALA A 206 -18.26 -12.77 -0.14
CA ALA A 206 -16.87 -12.79 -0.62
C ALA A 206 -16.74 -12.14 -2.00
N ASP A 207 -17.63 -12.45 -2.95
CA ASP A 207 -17.63 -11.84 -4.29
C ASP A 207 -17.81 -10.32 -4.21
N THR A 208 -18.78 -9.85 -3.43
CA THR A 208 -19.03 -8.42 -3.23
C THR A 208 -17.82 -7.70 -2.66
N TYR A 209 -17.18 -8.29 -1.63
CA TYR A 209 -16.00 -7.68 -1.01
C TYR A 209 -14.74 -7.78 -1.87
N ASP A 210 -14.60 -8.80 -2.72
CA ASP A 210 -13.53 -8.86 -3.73
C ASP A 210 -13.68 -7.72 -4.74
N ASP A 211 -14.89 -7.45 -5.23
CA ASP A 211 -15.17 -6.31 -6.11
C ASP A 211 -14.88 -4.97 -5.41
N GLU A 212 -15.26 -4.83 -4.15
CA GLU A 212 -14.94 -3.63 -3.36
C GLU A 212 -13.45 -3.42 -3.14
N VAL A 213 -12.68 -4.51 -2.96
CA VAL A 213 -11.21 -4.47 -2.86
C VAL A 213 -10.61 -4.01 -4.19
N ASP A 214 -11.06 -4.56 -5.30
CA ASP A 214 -10.56 -4.22 -6.64
C ASP A 214 -10.86 -2.76 -6.98
N ASN A 215 -12.05 -2.26 -6.66
CA ASN A 215 -12.41 -0.86 -6.81
C ASN A 215 -11.55 0.07 -5.92
N ALA A 216 -11.31 -0.32 -4.67
CA ALA A 216 -10.47 0.46 -3.76
C ALA A 216 -9.00 0.50 -4.21
N VAL A 217 -8.45 -0.62 -4.67
CA VAL A 217 -7.08 -0.68 -5.23
C VAL A 217 -6.97 0.18 -6.48
N SER A 218 -7.93 0.10 -7.39
CA SER A 218 -7.97 0.92 -8.61
C SER A 218 -8.05 2.41 -8.28
N GLY A 219 -8.89 2.79 -7.31
CA GLY A 219 -8.99 4.16 -6.84
C GLY A 219 -7.69 4.70 -6.25
N LEU A 220 -7.01 3.91 -5.41
CA LEU A 220 -5.70 4.27 -4.86
C LEU A 220 -4.64 4.43 -5.95
N THR A 221 -4.63 3.53 -6.92
CA THR A 221 -3.69 3.57 -8.05
C THR A 221 -3.89 4.82 -8.92
N SER A 222 -5.15 5.19 -9.19
CA SER A 222 -5.49 6.39 -9.95
C SER A 222 -5.10 7.70 -9.26
N LEU A 223 -5.01 7.71 -7.92
CA LEU A 223 -4.52 8.87 -7.17
C LEU A 223 -2.99 8.97 -7.14
N LEU A 224 -2.29 7.83 -7.25
CA LEU A 224 -0.82 7.82 -7.27
C LEU A 224 -0.26 8.51 -8.51
N GLU A 225 -0.91 8.39 -9.67
CA GLU A 225 -0.44 8.96 -10.93
C GLU A 225 -0.31 10.50 -10.87
N PRO A 226 -1.35 11.29 -10.51
CA PRO A 226 -1.22 12.73 -10.37
C PRO A 226 -0.19 13.14 -9.30
N MET A 227 -0.11 12.39 -8.19
CA MET A 227 0.86 12.67 -7.13
C MET A 227 2.31 12.52 -7.63
N VAL A 228 2.61 11.45 -8.37
CA VAL A 228 3.94 11.22 -8.94
C VAL A 228 4.28 12.29 -9.99
N ILE A 229 3.32 12.69 -10.84
CA ILE A 229 3.52 13.74 -11.84
C ILE A 229 3.83 15.09 -11.16
N ILE A 230 3.06 15.48 -10.14
CA ILE A 230 3.28 16.73 -9.39
C ILE A 230 4.64 16.71 -8.70
N LEU A 231 5.00 15.61 -8.06
CA LEU A 231 6.28 15.44 -7.40
C LEU A 231 7.44 15.56 -8.39
N LEU A 232 7.35 14.90 -9.55
CA LEU A 232 8.34 14.98 -10.62
C LEU A 232 8.46 16.38 -11.18
N ALA A 233 7.34 17.02 -11.49
CA ALA A 233 7.31 18.40 -11.99
C ALA A 233 7.97 19.36 -10.98
N GLY A 234 7.72 19.17 -9.68
CA GLY A 234 8.37 19.94 -8.61
C GLY A 234 9.88 19.73 -8.57
N ILE A 235 10.36 18.46 -8.63
CA ILE A 235 11.79 18.14 -8.61
C ILE A 235 12.49 18.68 -9.86
N VAL A 236 11.99 18.32 -11.05
CA VAL A 236 12.59 18.74 -12.32
C VAL A 236 12.52 20.25 -12.48
N GLY A 237 11.39 20.86 -12.13
CA GLY A 237 11.22 22.32 -12.16
C GLY A 237 12.24 23.04 -11.24
N THR A 238 12.46 22.51 -10.03
CA THR A 238 13.45 23.06 -9.11
C THR A 238 14.88 22.94 -9.67
N ILE A 239 15.23 21.82 -10.29
CA ILE A 239 16.52 21.62 -10.96
C ILE A 239 16.70 22.62 -12.09
N VAL A 240 15.70 22.77 -12.96
CA VAL A 240 15.73 23.73 -14.07
C VAL A 240 15.93 25.15 -13.57
N ILE A 241 15.13 25.58 -12.59
CA ILE A 241 15.27 26.92 -11.99
C ILE A 241 16.65 27.11 -11.38
N ALA A 242 17.17 26.11 -10.65
CA ALA A 242 18.48 26.15 -10.04
C ALA A 242 19.62 26.31 -11.07
N MET A 243 19.43 25.78 -12.28
CA MET A 243 20.42 25.91 -13.37
C MET A 243 20.32 27.25 -14.10
N PHE A 244 19.09 27.80 -14.25
CA PHE A 244 18.91 29.06 -14.96
C PHE A 244 19.21 30.30 -14.11
N LEU A 245 18.98 30.28 -12.81
CA LEU A 245 19.20 31.42 -11.91
C LEU A 245 20.65 31.97 -11.97
N PRO A 246 21.72 31.17 -11.95
CA PRO A 246 23.09 31.67 -12.09
C PRO A 246 23.34 32.35 -13.45
N LEU A 247 22.79 31.80 -14.53
CA LEU A 247 22.93 32.39 -15.87
C LEU A 247 22.32 33.80 -15.94
N ILE A 248 21.14 33.97 -15.34
CA ILE A 248 20.49 35.30 -15.25
C ILE A 248 21.36 36.25 -14.43
N SER A 249 21.96 35.77 -13.33
CA SER A 249 22.82 36.63 -12.50
C SER A 249 24.11 37.05 -13.21
N VAL A 250 24.68 36.19 -14.04
CA VAL A 250 25.84 36.52 -14.89
C VAL A 250 25.44 37.58 -15.94
N ILE A 251 24.33 37.37 -16.65
CA ILE A 251 23.86 38.31 -17.66
C ILE A 251 23.55 39.69 -17.04
N SER A 252 22.95 39.74 -15.88
CA SER A 252 22.66 40.98 -15.18
C SER A 252 23.91 41.74 -14.73
N SER A 253 24.99 40.97 -14.40
CA SER A 253 26.28 41.56 -13.99
C SER A 253 27.15 42.09 -15.20
N LEU A 254 26.83 41.66 -16.41
CA LEU A 254 27.45 42.15 -17.63
C LEU A 254 26.80 43.41 -18.19
N ASN A 255 25.54 43.69 -17.84
CA ASN A 255 24.76 44.81 -18.31
C ASN A 255 24.68 45.99 -17.33
N GLY A 256 25.31 45.93 -16.19
CA GLY A 256 25.39 46.98 -15.18
C GLY A 256 26.85 47.36 -14.91
#